data_64d0148dc4cc78b4fb1ddea750550bf9
#
_entry.id   64d0148dc4cc78b4fb1ddea750550bf9
#
_cell.length_a   1.000
_cell.length_b   1.000
_cell.length_c   1.000
_cell.angle_alpha   90.00
_cell.angle_beta   90.00
_cell.angle_gamma   90.00
#
_symmetry.space_group_name_H-M   'P 1'
#
loop_
_entity.id
_entity.type
_entity.pdbx_description
1 polymer ?
#
loop_
_entity_poly.entity_id
_entity_poly.type
_entity_poly.pdbx_seq_one_letter_code
_entity_poly.pdbx_strand_id
1 'polypeptide(L)'
;RDCLLSRGLGDVYKRQELFSNFFQIAVTLLGFCMSGIRYLKDRKQAYFLLTCFYGCFALGSLYWTLYLLLFSETPQVFYVSEFGWVASVVFLYLLQYTLSSDEERRFSTGKALIAPLIGVPLCVFYCTFGDVLSNLLWCGMMILVSYRSIHGLVYAETQTGKGRNLRYFHIGILCYVATEYALWTSGCFWPGDSIFSPYCWCDLLLTFCLFGLLPATGKAVRT
;
A
#
# COMPACT_ATOMS: atom_id res chain seq x y z
N ARG A 1 -32.25 -4.48 -27.29
CA ARG A 1 -32.19 -3.36 -26.33
C ARG A 1 -31.18 -3.61 -25.22
N ASP A 2 -31.02 -4.86 -24.71
CA ASP A 2 -30.11 -5.21 -23.61
C ASP A 2 -28.62 -5.11 -23.99
N CYS A 3 -28.28 -5.30 -25.25
CA CYS A 3 -26.89 -5.22 -25.74
C CYS A 3 -26.31 -3.79 -25.75
N LEU A 4 -27.17 -2.77 -25.94
CA LEU A 4 -26.76 -1.35 -25.92
C LEU A 4 -26.62 -0.82 -24.49
N LEU A 5 -27.45 -1.31 -23.55
CA LEU A 5 -27.34 -0.99 -22.13
C LEU A 5 -26.09 -1.62 -21.52
N SER A 6 -25.75 -2.87 -21.87
CA SER A 6 -24.55 -3.54 -21.37
C SER A 6 -23.26 -2.89 -21.88
N ARG A 7 -23.22 -2.42 -23.14
CA ARG A 7 -22.07 -1.66 -23.68
C ARG A 7 -21.91 -0.30 -23.00
N GLY A 8 -22.99 0.44 -22.80
CA GLY A 8 -22.95 1.75 -22.13
C GLY A 8 -22.52 1.66 -20.66
N LEU A 9 -22.95 0.63 -19.95
CA LEU A 9 -22.47 0.35 -18.58
C LEU A 9 -20.97 -0.02 -18.59
N GLY A 10 -20.52 -0.90 -19.46
CA GLY A 10 -19.09 -1.28 -19.53
C GLY A 10 -18.16 -0.09 -19.81
N ASP A 11 -18.60 0.88 -20.64
CA ASP A 11 -17.83 2.09 -20.94
C ASP A 11 -17.75 3.05 -19.73
N VAL A 12 -18.81 3.13 -18.93
CA VAL A 12 -18.83 3.95 -17.69
C VAL A 12 -17.90 3.34 -16.63
N TYR A 13 -17.88 2.01 -16.51
CA TYR A 13 -17.03 1.29 -15.55
C TYR A 13 -15.54 1.44 -15.88
N LYS A 14 -15.17 1.25 -17.14
CA LYS A 14 -13.78 1.48 -17.60
C LYS A 14 -13.29 2.90 -17.31
N ARG A 15 -14.14 3.90 -17.50
CA ARG A 15 -13.80 5.31 -17.19
C ARG A 15 -13.55 5.53 -15.70
N GLN A 16 -14.30 4.86 -14.85
CA GLN A 16 -14.17 5.01 -13.41
C GLN A 16 -12.89 4.34 -12.87
N GLU A 17 -12.59 3.13 -13.31
CA GLU A 17 -11.33 2.45 -12.98
C GLU A 17 -10.14 3.28 -13.45
N LEU A 18 -10.18 3.79 -14.68
CA LEU A 18 -9.17 4.70 -15.21
C LEU A 18 -9.03 5.96 -14.37
N PHE A 19 -10.14 6.57 -13.91
CA PHE A 19 -10.09 7.76 -13.08
C PHE A 19 -9.41 7.48 -11.73
N SER A 20 -9.77 6.38 -11.06
CA SER A 20 -9.15 5.97 -9.80
C SER A 20 -7.65 5.72 -9.98
N ASN A 21 -7.26 4.99 -11.02
CA ASN A 21 -5.87 4.71 -11.34
C ASN A 21 -5.07 5.99 -11.64
N PHE A 22 -5.63 6.93 -12.44
CA PHE A 22 -4.97 8.21 -12.69
C PHE A 22 -4.82 9.05 -11.42
N PHE A 23 -5.83 9.06 -10.56
CA PHE A 23 -5.76 9.76 -9.29
C PHE A 23 -4.67 9.15 -8.39
N GLN A 24 -4.58 7.83 -8.31
CA GLN A 24 -3.56 7.13 -7.55
C GLN A 24 -2.14 7.39 -8.10
N ILE A 25 -1.98 7.39 -9.44
CA ILE A 25 -0.71 7.77 -10.09
C ILE A 25 -0.34 9.22 -9.74
N ALA A 26 -1.28 10.15 -9.83
CA ALA A 26 -1.02 11.55 -9.52
C ALA A 26 -0.56 11.74 -8.06
N VAL A 27 -1.22 11.08 -7.11
CA VAL A 27 -0.88 11.13 -5.67
C VAL A 27 0.50 10.51 -5.42
N THR A 28 0.79 9.37 -6.04
CA THR A 28 2.09 8.69 -5.85
C THR A 28 3.24 9.44 -6.52
N LEU A 29 3.05 10.03 -7.69
CA LEU A 29 4.03 10.92 -8.33
C LEU A 29 4.26 12.20 -7.50
N LEU A 30 3.21 12.79 -6.94
CA LEU A 30 3.35 13.92 -6.01
C LEU A 30 4.16 13.52 -4.77
N GLY A 31 3.85 12.36 -4.19
CA GLY A 31 4.61 11.78 -3.08
C GLY A 31 6.08 11.56 -3.42
N PHE A 32 6.37 11.02 -4.62
CA PHE A 32 7.72 10.83 -5.15
C PHE A 32 8.48 12.15 -5.25
N CYS A 33 7.89 13.17 -5.91
CA CYS A 33 8.53 14.46 -6.07
C CYS A 33 8.77 15.15 -4.72
N MET A 34 7.78 15.18 -3.84
CA MET A 34 7.89 15.86 -2.54
C MET A 34 8.89 15.18 -1.61
N SER A 35 8.91 13.84 -1.57
CA SER A 35 9.90 13.10 -0.77
C SER A 35 11.30 13.24 -1.36
N GLY A 36 11.45 13.23 -2.70
CA GLY A 36 12.70 13.47 -3.39
C GLY A 36 13.28 14.86 -3.13
N ILE A 37 12.45 15.91 -3.20
CA ILE A 37 12.87 17.28 -2.85
C ILE A 37 13.35 17.35 -1.40
N ARG A 38 12.63 16.72 -0.46
CA ARG A 38 13.04 16.65 0.95
C ARG A 38 14.35 15.90 1.12
N TYR A 39 14.54 14.78 0.40
CA TYR A 39 15.81 14.07 0.42
C TYR A 39 16.97 14.93 -0.08
N LEU A 40 16.80 15.64 -1.19
CA LEU A 40 17.84 16.52 -1.73
C LEU A 40 18.20 17.65 -0.76
N LYS A 41 17.24 18.15 0.00
CA LYS A 41 17.43 19.20 0.99
C LYS A 41 18.05 18.70 2.29
N ASP A 42 17.48 17.65 2.86
CA ASP A 42 17.79 17.22 4.24
C ASP A 42 18.79 16.06 4.28
N ARG A 43 19.02 15.38 3.13
CA ARG A 43 19.91 14.21 2.95
C ARG A 43 19.64 13.04 3.92
N LYS A 44 18.41 12.94 4.45
CA LYS A 44 18.03 11.87 5.37
C LYS A 44 17.60 10.63 4.58
N GLN A 45 18.18 9.47 4.93
CA GLN A 45 17.91 8.18 4.27
C GLN A 45 16.43 7.81 4.26
N ALA A 46 15.67 8.19 5.30
CA ALA A 46 14.24 7.94 5.37
C ALA A 46 13.46 8.57 4.19
N TYR A 47 13.84 9.79 3.78
CA TYR A 47 13.20 10.42 2.61
C TYR A 47 13.61 9.77 1.29
N PHE A 48 14.82 9.23 1.18
CA PHE A 48 15.24 8.44 0.02
C PHE A 48 14.40 7.18 -0.11
N LEU A 49 14.25 6.42 0.97
CA LEU A 49 13.45 5.19 0.97
C LEU A 49 11.97 5.47 0.67
N LEU A 50 11.43 6.57 1.20
CA LEU A 50 10.07 7.01 0.89
C LEU A 50 9.93 7.40 -0.58
N THR A 51 10.96 8.01 -1.19
CA THR A 51 10.98 8.32 -2.62
C THR A 51 10.96 7.04 -3.45
N CYS A 52 11.78 6.06 -3.09
CA CYS A 52 11.78 4.76 -3.76
C CYS A 52 10.42 4.03 -3.62
N PHE A 53 9.79 4.08 -2.44
CA PHE A 53 8.45 3.55 -2.22
C PHE A 53 7.44 4.13 -3.21
N TYR A 54 7.32 5.46 -3.25
CA TYR A 54 6.37 6.12 -4.15
C TYR A 54 6.72 5.92 -5.62
N GLY A 55 8.01 5.93 -5.98
CA GLY A 55 8.47 5.72 -7.34
C GLY A 55 8.12 4.33 -7.87
N CYS A 56 8.40 3.28 -7.09
CA CYS A 56 8.05 1.91 -7.46
C CYS A 56 6.54 1.71 -7.54
N PHE A 57 5.78 2.27 -6.60
CA PHE A 57 4.32 2.20 -6.62
C PHE A 57 3.75 2.90 -7.86
N ALA A 58 4.20 4.12 -8.15
CA ALA A 58 3.77 4.89 -9.32
C ALA A 58 4.09 4.16 -10.64
N LEU A 59 5.27 3.53 -10.76
CA LEU A 59 5.63 2.75 -11.94
C LEU A 59 4.74 1.53 -12.13
N GLY A 60 4.43 0.80 -11.05
CA GLY A 60 3.50 -0.32 -11.08
C GLY A 60 2.10 0.12 -11.55
N SER A 61 1.55 1.18 -10.94
CA SER A 61 0.24 1.73 -11.30
C SER A 61 0.21 2.32 -12.71
N LEU A 62 1.30 2.95 -13.17
CA LEU A 62 1.41 3.47 -14.53
C LEU A 62 1.40 2.34 -15.56
N TYR A 63 2.18 1.27 -15.32
CA TYR A 63 2.19 0.11 -16.20
C TYR A 63 0.80 -0.52 -16.30
N TRP A 64 0.13 -0.74 -15.16
CA TRP A 64 -1.24 -1.27 -15.09
C TRP A 64 -2.20 -0.43 -15.93
N THR A 65 -2.20 0.88 -15.71
CA THR A 65 -3.09 1.81 -16.40
C THR A 65 -2.82 1.86 -17.90
N LEU A 66 -1.56 1.89 -18.32
CA LEU A 66 -1.19 1.86 -19.75
C LEU A 66 -1.61 0.54 -20.40
N TYR A 67 -1.44 -0.59 -19.70
CA TYR A 67 -1.85 -1.89 -20.22
C TYR A 67 -3.38 -1.95 -20.46
N LEU A 68 -4.16 -1.48 -19.48
CA LEU A 68 -5.62 -1.37 -19.60
C LEU A 68 -6.05 -0.47 -20.77
N LEU A 69 -5.34 0.65 -20.98
CA LEU A 69 -5.63 1.58 -22.08
C LEU A 69 -5.33 0.99 -23.45
N LEU A 70 -4.22 0.25 -23.59
CA LEU A 70 -3.74 -0.27 -24.86
C LEU A 70 -4.42 -1.58 -25.25
N PHE A 71 -4.64 -2.48 -24.30
CA PHE A 71 -5.11 -3.84 -24.56
C PHE A 71 -6.54 -4.10 -24.11
N SER A 72 -7.11 -3.20 -23.31
CA SER A 72 -8.47 -3.36 -22.72
C SER A 72 -8.66 -4.63 -21.88
N GLU A 73 -7.57 -5.21 -21.42
CA GLU A 73 -7.48 -6.43 -20.60
C GLU A 73 -6.63 -6.16 -19.36
N THR A 74 -6.85 -6.91 -18.30
CA THR A 74 -5.99 -6.84 -17.10
C THR A 74 -4.65 -7.53 -17.36
N PRO A 75 -3.50 -6.98 -16.91
CA PRO A 75 -2.21 -7.65 -17.02
C PRO A 75 -2.25 -9.00 -16.29
N GLN A 76 -1.60 -9.99 -16.89
CA GLN A 76 -1.47 -11.28 -16.23
C GLN A 76 -0.49 -11.20 -15.05
N VAL A 77 -0.57 -12.20 -14.18
CA VAL A 77 0.26 -12.36 -12.97
C VAL A 77 1.77 -12.26 -13.28
N PHE A 78 2.56 -11.69 -12.36
CA PHE A 78 4.02 -11.44 -12.47
C PHE A 78 4.47 -10.40 -13.48
N TYR A 79 3.59 -9.58 -13.99
CA TYR A 79 4.00 -8.44 -14.78
C TYR A 79 4.62 -7.32 -13.94
N VAL A 80 5.17 -6.33 -14.65
CA VAL A 80 5.90 -5.18 -14.10
C VAL A 80 5.13 -4.43 -13.01
N SER A 81 3.79 -4.39 -13.09
CA SER A 81 2.94 -3.75 -12.07
C SER A 81 3.08 -4.41 -10.70
N GLU A 82 2.94 -5.74 -10.62
CA GLU A 82 3.05 -6.47 -9.34
C GLU A 82 4.46 -6.36 -8.76
N PHE A 83 5.48 -6.48 -9.62
CA PHE A 83 6.85 -6.27 -9.19
C PHE A 83 7.06 -4.86 -8.63
N GLY A 84 6.51 -3.84 -9.28
CA GLY A 84 6.57 -2.46 -8.79
C GLY A 84 5.92 -2.29 -7.43
N TRP A 85 4.74 -2.86 -7.22
CA TRP A 85 4.03 -2.78 -5.94
C TRP A 85 4.74 -3.56 -4.83
N VAL A 86 5.20 -4.79 -5.08
CA VAL A 86 5.98 -5.56 -4.09
C VAL A 86 7.27 -4.83 -3.74
N ALA A 87 8.01 -4.30 -4.73
CA ALA A 87 9.20 -3.51 -4.49
C ALA A 87 8.92 -2.27 -3.63
N SER A 88 7.78 -1.60 -3.86
CA SER A 88 7.38 -0.47 -3.03
C SER A 88 7.24 -0.87 -1.56
N VAL A 89 6.59 -2.00 -1.27
CA VAL A 89 6.41 -2.48 0.11
C VAL A 89 7.74 -2.87 0.75
N VAL A 90 8.70 -3.39 -0.03
CA VAL A 90 10.08 -3.62 0.47
C VAL A 90 10.71 -2.30 0.92
N PHE A 91 10.58 -1.22 0.15
CA PHE A 91 11.09 0.10 0.57
C PHE A 91 10.35 0.65 1.79
N LEU A 92 9.06 0.38 1.93
CA LEU A 92 8.29 0.75 3.13
C LEU A 92 8.79 -0.01 4.37
N TYR A 93 9.10 -1.30 4.24
CA TYR A 93 9.71 -2.10 5.30
C TYR A 93 11.09 -1.57 5.70
N LEU A 94 11.95 -1.24 4.72
CA LEU A 94 13.26 -0.64 4.95
C LEU A 94 13.14 0.74 5.62
N LEU A 95 12.14 1.52 5.25
CA LEU A 95 11.84 2.80 5.89
C LEU A 95 11.48 2.62 7.37
N GLN A 96 10.63 1.64 7.71
CA GLN A 96 10.33 1.29 9.10
C GLN A 96 11.60 0.91 9.86
N TYR A 97 12.44 0.07 9.25
CA TYR A 97 13.71 -0.36 9.85
C TYR A 97 14.64 0.84 10.11
N THR A 98 14.73 1.77 9.18
CA THR A 98 15.59 2.98 9.31
C THR A 98 15.09 3.95 10.38
N LEU A 99 13.78 4.01 10.61
CA LEU A 99 13.19 4.87 11.65
C LEU A 99 13.19 4.22 13.05
N SER A 100 13.35 2.90 13.13
CA SER A 100 13.39 2.17 14.40
C SER A 100 14.72 2.38 15.12
N SER A 101 14.68 2.70 16.41
CA SER A 101 15.85 2.77 17.27
C SER A 101 16.37 1.36 17.63
N ASP A 102 17.63 1.29 18.10
CA ASP A 102 18.20 0.02 18.58
C ASP A 102 17.46 -0.52 19.81
N GLU A 103 16.94 0.37 20.64
CA GLU A 103 16.11 0.02 21.80
C GLU A 103 14.78 -0.58 21.37
N GLU A 104 14.11 0.02 20.38
CA GLU A 104 12.89 -0.53 19.79
C GLU A 104 13.12 -1.92 19.19
N ARG A 105 14.24 -2.12 18.49
CA ARG A 105 14.55 -3.43 17.89
C ARG A 105 14.77 -4.54 18.91
N ARG A 106 15.28 -4.20 20.12
CA ARG A 106 15.50 -5.14 21.23
C ARG A 106 14.25 -5.34 22.10
N PHE A 107 13.28 -4.43 21.97
CA PHE A 107 12.01 -4.54 22.69
C PHE A 107 11.27 -5.81 22.26
N SER A 108 10.80 -6.61 23.22
CA SER A 108 10.05 -7.84 22.94
C SER A 108 8.57 -7.66 23.30
N THR A 109 7.69 -7.97 22.36
CA THR A 109 6.25 -7.94 22.60
C THR A 109 5.54 -9.05 21.84
N GLY A 110 4.68 -9.79 22.53
CA GLY A 110 3.82 -10.81 21.91
C GLY A 110 2.66 -10.20 21.10
N LYS A 111 2.33 -8.92 21.32
CA LYS A 111 1.21 -8.26 20.60
C LYS A 111 1.46 -8.19 19.08
N ALA A 112 2.71 -8.14 18.63
CA ALA A 112 3.03 -8.12 17.21
C ALA A 112 2.66 -9.42 16.49
N LEU A 113 2.49 -10.54 17.21
CA LEU A 113 2.05 -11.82 16.64
C LEU A 113 0.62 -11.78 16.09
N ILE A 114 -0.16 -10.73 16.37
CA ILE A 114 -1.47 -10.53 15.75
C ILE A 114 -1.35 -10.36 14.22
N ALA A 115 -0.22 -9.84 13.72
CA ALA A 115 0.01 -9.68 12.29
C ALA A 115 0.03 -11.03 11.54
N PRO A 116 0.87 -12.02 11.88
CA PRO A 116 0.81 -13.33 11.24
C PRO A 116 -0.46 -14.10 11.59
N LEU A 117 -1.05 -13.91 12.78
CA LEU A 117 -2.31 -14.55 13.16
C LEU A 117 -3.47 -14.18 12.23
N ILE A 118 -3.52 -12.96 11.75
CA ILE A 118 -4.52 -12.49 10.76
C ILE A 118 -4.03 -12.74 9.34
N GLY A 119 -2.78 -12.42 9.03
CA GLY A 119 -2.24 -12.44 7.67
C GLY A 119 -2.10 -13.83 7.08
N VAL A 120 -1.74 -14.86 7.88
CA VAL A 120 -1.60 -16.23 7.37
C VAL A 120 -2.93 -16.84 6.91
N PRO A 121 -4.03 -16.77 7.69
CA PRO A 121 -5.34 -17.21 7.21
C PRO A 121 -5.81 -16.46 5.95
N LEU A 122 -5.60 -15.15 5.88
CA LEU A 122 -5.93 -14.36 4.69
C LEU A 122 -5.07 -14.78 3.48
N CYS A 123 -3.79 -15.06 3.68
CA CYS A 123 -2.92 -15.57 2.63
C CYS A 123 -3.42 -16.90 2.05
N VAL A 124 -3.77 -17.85 2.93
CA VAL A 124 -4.36 -19.13 2.52
C VAL A 124 -5.64 -18.91 1.74
N PHE A 125 -6.50 -17.99 2.21
CA PHE A 125 -7.74 -17.63 1.53
C PHE A 125 -7.46 -17.08 0.12
N TYR A 126 -6.57 -16.09 -0.03
CA TYR A 126 -6.26 -15.49 -1.34
C TYR A 126 -5.62 -16.50 -2.32
N CYS A 127 -4.83 -17.44 -1.84
CA CYS A 127 -4.28 -18.50 -2.68
C CYS A 127 -5.36 -19.41 -3.31
N THR A 128 -6.62 -19.35 -2.84
CA THR A 128 -7.74 -20.07 -3.48
C THR A 128 -8.36 -19.31 -4.65
N PHE A 129 -8.07 -18.01 -4.81
CA PHE A 129 -8.68 -17.16 -5.84
C PHE A 129 -7.71 -16.70 -6.94
N GLY A 130 -6.41 -16.73 -6.69
CA GLY A 130 -5.43 -16.18 -7.64
C GLY A 130 -4.14 -17.01 -7.70
N ASP A 131 -3.10 -16.43 -8.30
CA ASP A 131 -1.79 -17.06 -8.38
C ASP A 131 -1.14 -17.19 -6.99
N VAL A 132 -0.74 -18.43 -6.69
CA VAL A 132 -0.22 -18.78 -5.34
C VAL A 132 1.06 -18.03 -5.02
N LEU A 133 1.98 -17.87 -5.99
CA LEU A 133 3.28 -17.28 -5.73
C LEU A 133 3.15 -15.76 -5.51
N SER A 134 2.32 -15.09 -6.32
CA SER A 134 2.00 -13.67 -6.15
C SER A 134 1.37 -13.41 -4.77
N ASN A 135 0.37 -14.19 -4.41
CA ASN A 135 -0.30 -14.08 -3.12
C ASN A 135 0.64 -14.33 -1.93
N LEU A 136 1.55 -15.32 -2.03
CA LEU A 136 2.54 -15.58 -0.98
C LEU A 136 3.52 -14.43 -0.81
N LEU A 137 4.04 -13.87 -1.91
CA LEU A 137 4.97 -12.73 -1.86
C LEU A 137 4.29 -11.49 -1.27
N TRP A 138 3.09 -11.18 -1.75
CA TRP A 138 2.33 -10.04 -1.29
C TRP A 138 1.95 -10.15 0.19
N CYS A 139 1.30 -11.26 0.59
CA CYS A 139 0.92 -11.48 1.98
C CYS A 139 2.12 -11.55 2.91
N GLY A 140 3.22 -12.19 2.49
CA GLY A 140 4.46 -12.24 3.26
C GLY A 140 4.98 -10.83 3.58
N MET A 141 5.02 -9.94 2.59
CA MET A 141 5.43 -8.55 2.78
C MET A 141 4.44 -7.77 3.67
N MET A 142 3.13 -7.95 3.49
CA MET A 142 2.11 -7.30 4.32
C MET A 142 2.18 -7.76 5.78
N ILE A 143 2.44 -9.04 6.03
CA ILE A 143 2.66 -9.58 7.39
C ILE A 143 3.89 -8.95 8.03
N LEU A 144 5.01 -8.85 7.31
CA LEU A 144 6.25 -8.26 7.81
C LEU A 144 6.08 -6.78 8.16
N VAL A 145 5.47 -6.00 7.28
CA VAL A 145 5.20 -4.57 7.47
C VAL A 145 4.23 -4.35 8.63
N SER A 146 3.18 -5.17 8.75
CA SER A 146 2.22 -5.12 9.86
C SER A 146 2.87 -5.46 11.18
N TYR A 147 3.66 -6.55 11.21
CA TYR A 147 4.38 -6.99 12.39
C TYR A 147 5.26 -5.86 12.94
N ARG A 148 6.07 -5.25 12.08
CA ARG A 148 6.93 -4.12 12.45
C ARG A 148 6.13 -2.91 12.91
N SER A 149 5.00 -2.60 12.28
CA SER A 149 4.16 -1.48 12.69
C SER A 149 3.49 -1.70 14.03
N ILE A 150 2.97 -2.90 14.32
CA ILE A 150 2.37 -3.21 15.62
C ILE A 150 3.46 -3.19 16.71
N HIS A 151 4.61 -3.77 16.43
CA HIS A 151 5.75 -3.76 17.34
C HIS A 151 6.18 -2.33 17.70
N GLY A 152 6.41 -1.48 16.69
CA GLY A 152 6.80 -0.08 16.87
C GLY A 152 5.70 0.75 17.54
N LEU A 153 4.42 0.46 17.27
CA LEU A 153 3.29 1.14 17.92
C LEU A 153 3.26 0.84 19.42
N VAL A 154 3.42 -0.44 19.81
CA VAL A 154 3.46 -0.84 21.21
C VAL A 154 4.68 -0.25 21.92
N TYR A 155 5.83 -0.22 21.26
CA TYR A 155 7.02 0.44 21.81
C TYR A 155 6.79 1.95 21.99
N ALA A 156 6.22 2.63 20.99
CA ALA A 156 5.93 4.06 21.06
C ALA A 156 4.94 4.42 22.20
N GLU A 157 4.10 3.49 22.63
CA GLU A 157 3.22 3.67 23.80
C GLU A 157 3.99 3.70 25.12
N THR A 158 5.14 3.03 25.19
CA THR A 158 5.99 3.05 26.39
C THR A 158 6.84 4.32 26.51
N GLN A 159 6.95 5.09 25.42
CA GLN A 159 7.77 6.30 25.37
C GLN A 159 6.96 7.57 25.66
N THR A 160 7.50 8.45 26.47
CA THR A 160 6.89 9.76 26.75
C THR A 160 7.37 10.83 25.75
N GLY A 161 6.46 11.63 25.19
CA GLY A 161 6.77 12.79 24.36
C GLY A 161 7.21 12.45 22.91
N LYS A 162 8.43 11.98 22.72
CA LYS A 162 8.99 11.64 21.39
C LYS A 162 8.24 10.50 20.68
N GLY A 163 7.71 9.54 21.41
CA GLY A 163 6.99 8.39 20.86
C GLY A 163 5.73 8.76 20.06
N ARG A 164 5.13 9.93 20.30
CA ARG A 164 3.90 10.36 19.65
C ARG A 164 4.01 10.49 18.13
N ASN A 165 5.13 11.01 17.63
CA ASN A 165 5.33 11.20 16.18
C ASN A 165 5.52 9.85 15.46
N LEU A 166 6.27 8.93 16.07
CA LEU A 166 6.48 7.59 15.55
C LEU A 166 5.17 6.77 15.57
N ARG A 167 4.33 6.97 16.58
CA ARG A 167 3.00 6.37 16.67
C ARG A 167 2.12 6.71 15.46
N TYR A 168 2.08 7.98 15.02
CA TYR A 168 1.32 8.38 13.82
C TYR A 168 1.83 7.70 12.55
N PHE A 169 3.14 7.51 12.44
CA PHE A 169 3.75 6.78 11.33
C PHE A 169 3.29 5.31 11.28
N HIS A 170 3.38 4.60 12.40
CA HIS A 170 2.95 3.21 12.48
C HIS A 170 1.44 3.04 12.26
N ILE A 171 0.62 3.94 12.79
CA ILE A 171 -0.83 3.95 12.52
C ILE A 171 -1.09 4.16 11.02
N GLY A 172 -0.40 5.10 10.37
CA GLY A 172 -0.54 5.32 8.93
C GLY A 172 -0.23 4.08 8.10
N ILE A 173 0.82 3.33 8.47
CA ILE A 173 1.15 2.07 7.80
C ILE A 173 0.09 0.99 8.09
N LEU A 174 -0.40 0.86 9.31
CA LEU A 174 -1.46 -0.10 9.61
C LEU A 174 -2.77 0.20 8.88
N CYS A 175 -3.12 1.49 8.72
CA CYS A 175 -4.24 1.90 7.88
C CYS A 175 -4.01 1.50 6.40
N TYR A 176 -2.82 1.74 5.86
CA TYR A 176 -2.44 1.31 4.51
C TYR A 176 -2.61 -0.20 4.35
N VAL A 177 -2.03 -1.02 5.24
CA VAL A 177 -2.12 -2.48 5.19
C VAL A 177 -3.56 -2.97 5.34
N ALA A 178 -4.33 -2.40 6.27
CA ALA A 178 -5.74 -2.77 6.47
C ALA A 178 -6.57 -2.49 5.20
N THR A 179 -6.31 -1.36 4.55
CA THR A 179 -6.98 -0.99 3.29
C THR A 179 -6.58 -1.92 2.15
N GLU A 180 -5.31 -2.33 2.06
CA GLU A 180 -4.85 -3.32 1.10
C GLU A 180 -5.55 -4.67 1.28
N TYR A 181 -5.63 -5.18 2.51
CA TYR A 181 -6.39 -6.41 2.78
C TYR A 181 -7.87 -6.26 2.43
N ALA A 182 -8.48 -5.10 2.71
CA ALA A 182 -9.86 -4.83 2.34
C ALA A 182 -10.05 -4.78 0.83
N LEU A 183 -9.11 -4.16 0.10
CA LEU A 183 -9.10 -4.10 -1.36
C LEU A 183 -9.04 -5.49 -1.98
N TRP A 184 -8.09 -6.31 -1.56
CA TRP A 184 -7.92 -7.69 -2.05
C TRP A 184 -9.12 -8.56 -1.71
N THR A 185 -9.63 -8.48 -0.48
CA THR A 185 -10.83 -9.22 -0.08
C THR A 185 -12.04 -8.80 -0.91
N SER A 186 -12.24 -7.50 -1.12
CA SER A 186 -13.35 -7.00 -1.95
C SER A 186 -13.24 -7.48 -3.40
N GLY A 187 -12.03 -7.54 -3.96
CA GLY A 187 -11.77 -8.08 -5.29
C GLY A 187 -12.15 -9.55 -5.46
N CYS A 188 -12.02 -10.36 -4.40
CA CYS A 188 -12.44 -11.77 -4.43
C CYS A 188 -13.95 -11.95 -4.50
N PHE A 189 -14.74 -11.06 -3.88
CA PHE A 189 -16.20 -11.21 -3.79
C PHE A 189 -16.97 -10.34 -4.79
N TRP A 190 -16.42 -9.21 -5.19
CA TRP A 190 -17.05 -8.24 -6.09
C TRP A 190 -16.12 -7.88 -7.25
N PRO A 191 -15.87 -8.83 -8.17
CA PRO A 191 -15.00 -8.59 -9.32
C PRO A 191 -15.61 -7.64 -10.37
N GLY A 192 -16.76 -7.04 -10.08
CA GLY A 192 -17.47 -6.15 -10.99
C GLY A 192 -17.18 -4.67 -10.72
N ASP A 193 -16.97 -3.93 -11.79
CA ASP A 193 -16.62 -2.51 -11.83
C ASP A 193 -17.85 -1.61 -11.64
N SER A 194 -18.40 -1.53 -10.45
CA SER A 194 -19.51 -0.63 -10.13
C SER A 194 -19.06 0.47 -9.16
N ILE A 195 -19.60 1.70 -9.30
CA ILE A 195 -19.43 2.79 -8.35
C ILE A 195 -19.83 2.37 -6.93
N PHE A 196 -20.75 1.41 -6.83
CA PHE A 196 -21.19 0.84 -5.57
C PHE A 196 -20.34 -0.35 -5.12
N SER A 197 -19.32 -0.76 -5.90
CA SER A 197 -18.42 -1.84 -5.53
C SER A 197 -17.57 -1.43 -4.32
N PRO A 198 -17.50 -2.27 -3.27
CA PRO A 198 -16.57 -2.06 -2.16
C PRO A 198 -15.11 -1.91 -2.62
N TYR A 199 -14.74 -2.57 -3.72
CA TYR A 199 -13.41 -2.46 -4.32
C TYR A 199 -13.04 -1.01 -4.66
N CYS A 200 -13.92 -0.28 -5.33
CA CYS A 200 -13.68 1.11 -5.72
C CYS A 200 -13.47 2.04 -4.50
N TRP A 201 -14.25 1.85 -3.44
CA TRP A 201 -14.09 2.62 -2.22
C TRP A 201 -12.81 2.29 -1.47
N CYS A 202 -12.42 1.00 -1.44
CA CYS A 202 -11.14 0.59 -0.87
C CYS A 202 -9.96 1.17 -1.64
N ASP A 203 -10.01 1.22 -2.98
CA ASP A 203 -8.97 1.78 -3.82
C ASP A 203 -8.80 3.30 -3.60
N LEU A 204 -9.91 4.03 -3.51
CA LEU A 204 -9.89 5.45 -3.13
C LEU A 204 -9.30 5.65 -1.71
N LEU A 205 -9.71 4.83 -0.74
CA LEU A 205 -9.19 4.90 0.62
C LEU A 205 -7.69 4.60 0.66
N LEU A 206 -7.23 3.63 -0.14
CA LEU A 206 -5.82 3.32 -0.32
C LEU A 206 -5.03 4.54 -0.81
N THR A 207 -5.58 5.25 -1.81
CA THR A 207 -4.97 6.47 -2.32
C THR A 207 -4.84 7.56 -1.25
N PHE A 208 -5.83 7.72 -0.37
CA PHE A 208 -5.73 8.61 0.79
C PHE A 208 -4.71 8.14 1.82
N CYS A 209 -4.60 6.84 2.07
CA CYS A 209 -3.55 6.29 2.94
C CYS A 209 -2.16 6.58 2.37
N LEU A 210 -1.95 6.38 1.07
CA LEU A 210 -0.70 6.72 0.37
C LEU A 210 -0.37 8.22 0.55
N PHE A 211 -1.32 9.12 0.35
CA PHE A 211 -1.11 10.54 0.58
C PHE A 211 -0.73 10.85 2.04
N GLY A 212 -1.34 10.15 3.01
CA GLY A 212 -1.09 10.31 4.44
C GLY A 212 0.29 9.86 4.91
N LEU A 213 0.95 8.94 4.19
CA LEU A 213 2.28 8.43 4.57
C LEU A 213 3.38 9.50 4.52
N LEU A 214 3.29 10.46 3.58
CA LEU A 214 4.28 11.53 3.46
C LEU A 214 4.35 12.45 4.69
N PRO A 215 3.24 13.03 5.19
CA PRO A 215 3.26 13.83 6.41
C PRO A 215 3.56 13.00 7.66
N ALA A 216 3.11 11.74 7.72
CA ALA A 216 3.38 10.83 8.82
C ALA A 216 4.89 10.55 8.95
N THR A 217 5.56 10.21 7.84
CA THR A 217 7.02 10.04 7.78
C THR A 217 7.74 11.34 8.13
N GLY A 218 7.26 12.48 7.61
CA GLY A 218 7.85 13.79 7.91
C GLY A 218 7.82 14.15 9.40
N LYS A 219 6.80 13.72 10.14
CA LYS A 219 6.73 13.86 11.61
C LYS A 219 7.70 12.90 12.30
N ALA A 220 7.76 11.64 11.86
CA ALA A 220 8.65 10.64 12.45
C ALA A 220 10.13 10.98 12.26
N VAL A 221 10.53 11.56 11.13
CA VAL A 221 11.92 11.96 10.83
C VAL A 221 12.41 13.14 11.66
N ARG A 222 11.49 13.95 12.22
CA ARG A 222 11.82 15.14 13.07
C ARG A 222 12.00 14.78 14.56
N THR A 223 11.76 13.53 14.92
CA THR A 223 11.92 13.02 16.28
C THR A 223 13.37 12.67 16.55
#